data_ff6e6a0d79ae6c6f5574e04c2f30c54e
#
_entry.id   ff6e6a0d79ae6c6f5574e04c2f30c54e
#
_cell.length_a   1.000
_cell.length_b   1.000
_cell.length_c   1.000
_cell.angle_alpha   90.00
_cell.angle_beta   90.00
_cell.angle_gamma   90.00
#
_symmetry.space_group_name_H-M   'P 1'
#
loop_
_entity.id
_entity.type
_entity.pdbx_description
1 polymer ?
#
loop_
_entity_poly.entity_id
_entity_poly.type
_entity_poly.pdbx_seq_one_letter_code
_entity_poly.pdbx_strand_id
1 'polypeptide(L)'
;MGDGMRDITITSDGCTVLARRCSSRETVQVGLVEKPEGVLVVCRTEGDTTLDVYDAPWHVGCACVTAQNLPALIEVLAGPLPSVERTLPALLTALFADDEVQFSDLLDILDAAKVPYAYRAFGPNATAIRLEGDEALMGALFE
;
A
#
# COMPACT_ATOMS: atom_id res chain seq x y z
N MET A 1 -0.46 -12.86 -20.31
CA MET A 1 -0.60 -12.34 -20.20
C MET A 1 -0.28 -11.36 -20.27
N GLY A 2 0.08 -11.11 -20.57
CA GLY A 2 0.66 -9.92 -20.71
C GLY A 2 -0.15 -8.85 -20.75
N ASP A 3 -0.98 -8.82 -20.27
CA ASP A 3 -1.77 -7.80 -20.15
C ASP A 3 -1.07 -6.67 -19.76
N GLY A 4 -1.22 -5.67 -20.35
CA GLY A 4 -0.70 -4.41 -20.04
C GLY A 4 -0.93 -4.01 -18.64
N MET A 5 -1.91 -4.54 -18.06
CA MET A 5 -2.16 -4.33 -16.69
C MET A 5 -1.75 -5.53 -15.96
N ARG A 6 -0.81 -5.36 -15.09
CA ARG A 6 -0.50 -6.40 -14.23
C ARG A 6 -1.31 -6.30 -13.03
N ASP A 7 -1.94 -7.37 -12.66
CA ASP A 7 -2.57 -7.50 -11.37
C ASP A 7 -1.46 -7.57 -10.35
N ILE A 8 -1.38 -6.59 -9.49
CA ILE A 8 -0.37 -6.59 -8.45
C ILE A 8 -0.78 -7.61 -7.41
N THR A 9 0.01 -8.65 -7.31
CA THR A 9 -0.28 -9.75 -6.41
C THR A 9 0.52 -9.58 -5.13
N ILE A 10 -0.19 -9.48 -4.03
CA ILE A 10 0.45 -9.27 -2.73
C ILE A 10 1.33 -10.45 -2.36
N THR A 11 1.00 -11.62 -2.87
CA THR A 11 1.76 -12.82 -2.58
C THR A 11 2.89 -13.08 -3.58
N SER A 12 3.15 -12.16 -4.51
CA SER A 12 4.22 -12.36 -5.48
C SER A 12 5.59 -12.18 -4.83
N ASP A 13 6.61 -12.64 -5.53
CA ASP A 13 7.97 -12.54 -5.02
C ASP A 13 8.33 -11.10 -4.75
N GLY A 14 9.05 -10.87 -3.66
CA GLY A 14 9.46 -9.54 -3.28
C GLY A 14 8.43 -8.76 -2.49
N CYS A 15 7.27 -9.35 -2.25
CA CYS A 15 6.23 -8.69 -1.49
C CYS A 15 6.08 -9.35 -0.13
N THR A 16 6.11 -8.55 0.93
CA THR A 16 5.87 -9.02 2.29
C THR A 16 4.41 -8.78 2.62
N VAL A 17 3.68 -9.82 2.99
CA VAL A 17 2.28 -9.67 3.39
C VAL A 17 2.25 -9.12 4.82
N LEU A 18 1.63 -7.96 4.97
CA LEU A 18 1.53 -7.29 6.26
C LEU A 18 0.24 -7.67 6.99
N ALA A 19 -0.86 -7.80 6.27
CA ALA A 19 -2.15 -8.13 6.85
C ALA A 19 -3.06 -8.71 5.79
N ARG A 20 -3.98 -9.56 6.23
CA ARG A 20 -5.01 -10.10 5.36
C ARG A 20 -6.29 -10.21 6.19
N ARG A 21 -7.36 -9.61 5.69
CA ARG A 21 -8.64 -9.58 6.38
C ARG A 21 -9.70 -10.12 5.44
N CYS A 22 -10.51 -11.03 5.94
CA CYS A 22 -11.57 -11.64 5.15
C CYS A 22 -12.90 -11.50 5.89
N SER A 23 -13.91 -11.07 5.14
CA SER A 23 -15.27 -11.07 5.64
C SER A 23 -16.13 -11.74 4.58
N SER A 24 -17.43 -11.86 4.85
CA SER A 24 -18.34 -12.44 3.87
C SER A 24 -18.48 -11.56 2.62
N ARG A 25 -18.11 -10.30 2.71
CA ARG A 25 -18.31 -9.35 1.62
C ARG A 25 -17.03 -8.81 1.00
N GLU A 26 -15.88 -9.05 1.64
CA GLU A 26 -14.67 -8.42 1.13
C GLU A 26 -13.43 -9.13 1.67
N THR A 27 -12.42 -9.23 0.82
CA THR A 27 -11.07 -9.62 1.21
C THR A 27 -10.17 -8.41 1.04
N VAL A 28 -9.38 -8.09 2.06
CA VAL A 28 -8.43 -6.98 2.03
C VAL A 28 -7.06 -7.55 2.34
N GLN A 29 -6.07 -7.22 1.50
CA GLN A 29 -4.69 -7.61 1.76
C GLN A 29 -3.82 -6.37 1.68
N VAL A 30 -2.88 -6.24 2.62
CA VAL A 30 -1.91 -5.16 2.63
C VAL A 30 -0.52 -5.78 2.54
N GLY A 31 0.29 -5.27 1.64
CA GLY A 31 1.63 -5.80 1.42
C GLY A 31 2.66 -4.70 1.28
N LEU A 32 3.92 -5.08 1.41
CA LEU A 32 5.05 -4.17 1.30
C LEU A 32 6.02 -4.71 0.26
N VAL A 33 6.39 -3.86 -0.69
CA VAL A 33 7.42 -4.18 -1.68
C VAL A 33 8.57 -3.21 -1.46
N GLU A 34 9.75 -3.75 -1.20
CA GLU A 34 10.94 -2.96 -0.93
C GLU A 34 11.88 -3.02 -2.13
N LYS A 35 12.31 -1.85 -2.59
CA LYS A 35 13.23 -1.73 -3.72
C LYS A 35 14.29 -0.68 -3.39
N PRO A 36 15.41 -0.66 -4.14
CA PRO A 36 16.47 0.34 -3.86
C PRO A 36 15.97 1.78 -3.98
N GLU A 37 15.00 2.04 -4.86
CA GLU A 37 14.48 3.38 -5.08
C GLU A 37 13.52 3.83 -3.98
N GLY A 38 12.93 2.89 -3.26
CA GLY A 38 11.96 3.19 -2.23
C GLY A 38 11.04 2.01 -1.99
N VAL A 39 9.88 2.28 -1.39
CA VAL A 39 8.96 1.21 -1.05
C VAL A 39 7.56 1.50 -1.60
N LEU A 40 6.83 0.42 -1.83
CA LEU A 40 5.40 0.45 -2.15
C LEU A 40 4.67 -0.21 -1.01
N VAL A 41 3.66 0.47 -0.48
CA VAL A 41 2.69 -0.17 0.41
C VAL A 41 1.43 -0.37 -0.43
N VAL A 42 1.01 -1.61 -0.59
CA VAL A 42 -0.04 -1.99 -1.53
C VAL A 42 -1.23 -2.50 -0.76
N CYS A 43 -2.42 -2.00 -1.12
CA CYS A 43 -3.67 -2.50 -0.54
C CYS A 43 -4.55 -3.01 -1.67
N ARG A 44 -4.85 -4.30 -1.65
CA ARG A 44 -5.74 -4.90 -2.63
C ARG A 44 -7.03 -5.31 -1.96
N THR A 45 -8.16 -4.90 -2.52
CA THR A 45 -9.47 -5.30 -2.04
C THR A 45 -10.23 -5.98 -3.16
N GLU A 46 -11.07 -6.93 -2.79
CA GLU A 46 -11.95 -7.61 -3.74
C GLU A 46 -13.17 -8.14 -3.02
N GLY A 47 -14.27 -8.29 -3.76
CA GLY A 47 -15.52 -8.80 -3.23
C GLY A 47 -16.66 -7.82 -3.41
N ASP A 48 -17.78 -8.10 -2.73
CA ASP A 48 -19.00 -7.32 -2.91
C ASP A 48 -18.86 -5.87 -2.46
N THR A 49 -18.19 -5.65 -1.33
CA THR A 49 -17.99 -4.29 -0.85
C THR A 49 -17.12 -3.49 -1.84
N THR A 50 -16.12 -4.14 -2.39
CA THR A 50 -15.26 -3.50 -3.39
C THR A 50 -16.09 -3.11 -4.62
N LEU A 51 -16.95 -4.02 -5.07
CA LEU A 51 -17.82 -3.74 -6.21
C LEU A 51 -18.72 -2.55 -5.93
N ASP A 52 -19.30 -2.49 -4.73
CA ASP A 52 -20.19 -1.39 -4.35
C ASP A 52 -19.47 -0.05 -4.34
N VAL A 53 -18.23 -0.02 -3.86
CA VAL A 53 -17.49 1.23 -3.67
C VAL A 53 -16.84 1.69 -4.97
N TYR A 54 -16.24 0.78 -5.71
CA TYR A 54 -15.40 1.12 -6.86
C TYR A 54 -16.03 0.72 -8.20
N ASP A 55 -17.20 0.08 -8.19
CA ASP A 55 -17.83 -0.42 -9.41
C ASP A 55 -16.90 -1.39 -10.14
N ALA A 56 -16.16 -2.16 -9.38
CA ALA A 56 -15.19 -3.12 -9.93
C ALA A 56 -15.00 -4.25 -8.93
N PRO A 57 -14.76 -5.48 -9.40
CA PRO A 57 -14.66 -6.63 -8.50
C PRO A 57 -13.39 -6.63 -7.64
N TRP A 58 -12.37 -5.86 -8.03
CA TRP A 58 -11.17 -5.68 -7.22
C TRP A 58 -10.60 -4.30 -7.45
N HIS A 59 -9.81 -3.84 -6.50
CA HIS A 59 -9.20 -2.52 -6.54
C HIS A 59 -7.86 -2.58 -5.82
N VAL A 60 -6.86 -1.87 -6.35
CA VAL A 60 -5.52 -1.81 -5.76
C VAL A 60 -5.14 -0.36 -5.56
N GLY A 61 -4.70 -0.02 -4.35
CA GLY A 61 -4.11 1.27 -4.07
C GLY A 61 -2.67 1.08 -3.63
N CYS A 62 -1.80 1.97 -4.05
CA CYS A 62 -0.38 1.90 -3.72
C CYS A 62 0.11 3.25 -3.23
N ALA A 63 0.86 3.24 -2.12
CA ALA A 63 1.57 4.42 -1.66
C ALA A 63 3.05 4.17 -1.87
N CYS A 64 3.73 5.11 -2.53
CA CYS A 64 5.14 5.01 -2.87
C CYS A 64 5.92 6.03 -2.05
N VAL A 65 6.94 5.58 -1.31
CA VAL A 65 7.80 6.48 -0.53
C VAL A 65 9.23 6.27 -1.02
N THR A 66 9.89 7.37 -1.39
CA THR A 66 11.27 7.29 -1.89
C THR A 66 12.23 6.89 -0.78
N ALA A 67 13.35 6.31 -1.19
CA ALA A 67 14.37 5.87 -0.24
C ALA A 67 14.82 6.99 0.68
N GLN A 68 14.92 8.22 0.17
CA GLN A 68 15.39 9.33 0.98
C GLN A 68 14.40 9.72 2.07
N ASN A 69 13.13 9.35 1.94
CA ASN A 69 12.10 9.65 2.92
C ASN A 69 11.79 8.48 3.85
N LEU A 70 12.47 7.36 3.69
CA LEU A 70 12.25 6.20 4.56
C LEU A 70 12.58 6.46 6.02
N PRO A 71 13.67 7.17 6.35
CA PRO A 71 13.93 7.47 7.77
C PRO A 71 12.79 8.24 8.43
N ALA A 72 12.19 9.19 7.70
CA ALA A 72 11.06 9.96 8.24
C ALA A 72 9.84 9.07 8.43
N LEU A 73 9.59 8.16 7.49
CA LEU A 73 8.50 7.22 7.59
C LEU A 73 8.67 6.32 8.82
N ILE A 74 9.88 5.80 9.02
CA ILE A 74 10.16 4.93 10.15
C ILE A 74 9.95 5.70 11.46
N GLU A 75 10.41 6.94 11.53
CA GLU A 75 10.25 7.75 12.75
C GLU A 75 8.77 7.96 13.09
N VAL A 76 7.96 8.28 12.09
CA VAL A 76 6.55 8.58 12.36
C VAL A 76 5.79 7.31 12.76
N LEU A 77 6.15 6.18 12.20
CA LEU A 77 5.50 4.92 12.55
C LEU A 77 5.96 4.40 13.91
N ALA A 78 7.23 4.62 14.25
CA ALA A 78 7.79 4.11 15.50
C ALA A 78 7.32 4.90 16.72
N GLY A 79 6.94 6.17 16.54
CA GLY A 79 6.53 7.02 17.65
C GLY A 79 5.50 6.39 18.56
N PRO A 80 4.34 5.94 18.03
CA PRO A 80 3.31 5.30 18.87
C PRO A 80 3.59 3.82 19.17
N LEU A 81 4.69 3.27 18.65
CA LEU A 81 4.99 1.84 18.78
C LEU A 81 6.42 1.64 19.30
N PRO A 82 6.73 2.14 20.50
CA PRO A 82 8.11 2.13 20.99
C PRO A 82 8.69 0.75 21.25
N SER A 83 7.84 -0.26 21.43
CA SER A 83 8.30 -1.62 21.68
C SER A 83 8.50 -2.45 20.42
N VAL A 84 8.16 -1.89 19.26
CA VAL A 84 8.25 -2.61 17.99
C VAL A 84 9.62 -2.35 17.37
N GLU A 85 10.17 -3.37 16.73
CA GLU A 85 11.43 -3.24 16.00
C GLU A 85 11.30 -2.13 14.95
N ARG A 86 12.35 -1.30 14.82
CA ARG A 86 12.31 -0.13 13.94
C ARG A 86 12.67 -0.50 12.51
N THR A 87 11.90 -1.41 11.95
CA THR A 87 11.99 -1.77 10.53
C THR A 87 10.62 -1.58 9.91
N LEU A 88 10.57 -1.28 8.63
CA LEU A 88 9.28 -1.08 7.96
C LEU A 88 8.38 -2.30 8.05
N PRO A 89 8.87 -3.51 7.77
CA PRO A 89 7.97 -4.67 7.88
C PRO A 89 7.37 -4.81 9.27
N ALA A 90 8.18 -4.63 10.32
CA ALA A 90 7.69 -4.79 11.69
C ALA A 90 6.70 -3.69 12.07
N LEU A 91 7.03 -2.45 11.73
CA LEU A 91 6.19 -1.30 12.08
C LEU A 91 4.87 -1.34 11.34
N LEU A 92 4.89 -1.63 10.04
CA LEU A 92 3.66 -1.70 9.25
C LEU A 92 2.81 -2.88 9.65
N THR A 93 3.43 -4.02 9.95
CA THR A 93 2.68 -5.18 10.45
C THR A 93 1.97 -4.83 11.75
N ALA A 94 2.65 -4.13 12.66
CA ALA A 94 2.04 -3.72 13.91
C ALA A 94 0.90 -2.73 13.70
N LEU A 95 1.07 -1.80 12.76
CA LEU A 95 0.02 -0.84 12.43
C LEU A 95 -1.24 -1.54 11.93
N PHE A 96 -1.09 -2.44 10.97
CA PHE A 96 -2.24 -3.10 10.35
C PHE A 96 -2.72 -4.32 11.11
N ALA A 97 -2.08 -4.67 12.23
CA ALA A 97 -2.58 -5.72 13.11
C ALA A 97 -3.91 -5.31 13.75
N ASP A 98 -4.17 -4.02 13.86
CA ASP A 98 -5.45 -3.50 14.34
C ASP A 98 -6.43 -3.54 13.17
N ASP A 99 -7.48 -4.34 13.29
CA ASP A 99 -8.46 -4.52 12.22
C ASP A 99 -9.20 -3.24 11.87
N GLU A 100 -9.19 -2.26 12.75
CA GLU A 100 -9.86 -0.99 12.48
C GLU A 100 -9.00 -0.02 11.67
N VAL A 101 -7.72 -0.31 11.54
CA VAL A 101 -6.84 0.55 10.75
C VAL A 101 -7.03 0.23 9.28
N GLN A 102 -7.33 1.26 8.50
CA GLN A 102 -7.51 1.14 7.07
C GLN A 102 -6.27 1.63 6.33
N PHE A 103 -6.16 1.29 5.05
CA PHE A 103 -5.04 1.77 4.25
C PHE A 103 -5.02 3.30 4.20
N SER A 104 -6.20 3.93 4.14
CA SER A 104 -6.29 5.38 4.14
C SER A 104 -5.75 6.01 5.42
N ASP A 105 -5.77 5.28 6.53
CA ASP A 105 -5.19 5.78 7.77
C ASP A 105 -3.69 5.95 7.65
N LEU A 106 -3.02 5.06 6.91
CA LEU A 106 -1.60 5.22 6.64
C LEU A 106 -1.34 6.51 5.86
N LEU A 107 -2.18 6.77 4.85
CA LEU A 107 -2.03 8.00 4.06
C LEU A 107 -2.24 9.23 4.93
N ASP A 108 -3.20 9.18 5.84
CA ASP A 108 -3.44 10.28 6.78
C ASP A 108 -2.24 10.50 7.71
N ILE A 109 -1.60 9.43 8.14
CA ILE A 109 -0.41 9.52 8.98
C ILE A 109 0.71 10.22 8.20
N LEU A 110 0.90 9.84 6.94
CA LEU A 110 1.92 10.44 6.10
C LEU A 110 1.63 11.92 5.85
N ASP A 111 0.37 12.26 5.60
CA ASP A 111 -0.04 13.65 5.38
C ASP A 111 0.18 14.48 6.63
N ALA A 112 -0.22 13.97 7.79
CA ALA A 112 -0.08 14.71 9.04
C ALA A 112 1.38 14.95 9.40
N ALA A 113 2.25 14.02 9.08
CA ALA A 113 3.68 14.12 9.37
C ALA A 113 4.46 14.80 8.26
N LYS A 114 3.77 15.12 7.15
CA LYS A 114 4.39 15.76 5.98
C LYS A 114 5.49 14.91 5.37
N VAL A 115 5.30 13.60 5.39
CA VAL A 115 6.19 12.67 4.70
C VAL A 115 5.72 12.59 3.25
N PRO A 116 6.55 12.98 2.28
CA PRO A 116 6.13 12.95 0.88
C PRO A 116 5.90 11.51 0.41
N TYR A 117 4.86 11.32 -0.38
CA TYR A 117 4.57 10.03 -0.99
C TYR A 117 3.83 10.27 -2.31
N ALA A 118 3.85 9.26 -3.17
CA ALA A 118 3.07 9.25 -4.38
C ALA A 118 1.98 8.19 -4.22
N TYR A 119 0.82 8.42 -4.84
CA TYR A 119 -0.29 7.49 -4.73
C TYR A 119 -0.78 7.09 -6.11
N ARG A 120 -1.07 5.80 -6.26
CA ARG A 120 -1.62 5.28 -7.51
C ARG A 120 -2.67 4.24 -7.18
N ALA A 121 -3.80 4.30 -7.91
CA ALA A 121 -4.87 3.33 -7.73
C ALA A 121 -5.31 2.83 -9.09
N PHE A 122 -5.67 1.56 -9.18
CA PHE A 122 -6.15 0.99 -10.43
C PHE A 122 -7.01 -0.25 -10.16
N GLY A 123 -7.75 -0.65 -11.19
CA GLY A 123 -8.67 -1.77 -11.12
C GLY A 123 -8.61 -2.59 -12.41
N PRO A 124 -9.62 -3.42 -12.65
CA PRO A 124 -9.61 -4.39 -13.75
C PRO A 124 -9.50 -3.79 -15.14
N ASN A 125 -9.81 -2.51 -15.29
CA ASN A 125 -9.73 -1.88 -16.61
C ASN A 125 -8.31 -1.45 -16.96
N ALA A 126 -7.34 -1.83 -16.18
CA ALA A 126 -5.92 -1.63 -16.44
C ALA A 126 -5.52 -0.16 -16.52
N THR A 127 -6.37 0.71 -16.04
CA THR A 127 -6.12 2.15 -16.10
C THR A 127 -5.95 2.68 -14.71
N ALA A 128 -4.93 3.50 -14.50
CA ALA A 128 -4.74 4.17 -13.22
C ALA A 128 -5.95 5.05 -12.98
N ILE A 129 -6.61 4.84 -11.84
CA ILE A 129 -7.78 5.62 -11.48
C ILE A 129 -7.35 6.95 -10.90
N ARG A 130 -6.24 6.94 -10.18
CA ARG A 130 -5.76 8.14 -9.52
C ARG A 130 -4.23 8.10 -9.52
N LEU A 131 -3.63 9.25 -9.79
CA LEU A 131 -2.17 9.34 -9.89
C LEU A 131 -1.75 10.64 -9.23
N GLU A 132 -0.96 10.53 -8.18
CA GLU A 132 -0.47 11.71 -7.46
C GLU A 132 0.98 11.49 -7.10
N GLY A 133 1.74 12.57 -7.11
CA GLY A 133 3.12 12.54 -6.66
C GLY A 133 4.09 12.36 -7.79
N ASP A 134 5.22 11.76 -7.49
CA ASP A 134 6.35 11.66 -8.40
C ASP A 134 6.14 10.53 -9.41
N GLU A 135 5.85 10.87 -10.65
CA GLU A 135 5.61 9.86 -11.68
C GLU A 135 6.87 9.08 -12.04
N ALA A 136 8.03 9.71 -11.94
CA ALA A 136 9.27 9.00 -12.21
C ALA A 136 9.49 7.90 -11.19
N LEU A 137 9.22 8.21 -9.92
CA LEU A 137 9.32 7.20 -8.88
C LEU A 137 8.31 6.09 -9.10
N MET A 138 7.06 6.45 -9.45
CA MET A 138 6.05 5.44 -9.72
C MET A 138 6.47 4.53 -10.86
N GLY A 139 7.03 5.10 -11.93
CA GLY A 139 7.51 4.31 -13.04
C GLY A 139 8.57 3.33 -12.61
N ALA A 140 9.54 3.78 -11.83
CA ALA A 140 10.62 2.93 -11.35
C ALA A 140 10.11 1.80 -10.47
N LEU A 141 9.10 2.08 -9.65
CA LEU A 141 8.61 1.09 -8.71
C LEU A 141 7.61 0.10 -9.32
N PHE A 142 6.92 0.50 -10.38
CA PHE A 142 5.91 -0.36 -10.99
C PHE A 142 6.42 -1.16 -12.19
N GLU A 143 7.63 -0.92 -12.63
CA GLU A 143 8.19 -1.69 -13.74
C GLU A 143 8.75 -3.03 -13.36
#